data_c19ed4b2316446b852f89a82f1a7a488
#
_entry.id   c19ed4b2316446b852f89a82f1a7a488
#
_cell.length_a   1.000
_cell.length_b   1.000
_cell.length_c   1.000
_cell.angle_alpha   90.00
_cell.angle_beta   90.00
_cell.angle_gamma   90.00
#
_symmetry.space_group_name_H-M   'P 1'
#
loop_
_entity.id
_entity.type
_entity.pdbx_description
1 polymer ?
#
loop_
_entity_poly.entity_id
_entity_poly.type
_entity_poly.pdbx_seq_one_letter_code
_entity_poly.pdbx_strand_id
1 'polypeptide(L)'
;DLFALAAYLKEHAHQFYNNIDVTSFLLDVDAGWTFHSSIPIGYGAGSSGAYSAAIYKRYSVEKDNDLEHIKSDLAVIESYFHGNSSGLDPLVSYSDSAFQIVDGIPHRKEIEPEMSALFSLKDTRIPRHGAPYISLFKSKMENKELSNKIKTTLNPAVHNAINAMLIADKDELRKEFFKIRYFQL
;
A
#
# COMPACT_ATOMS: atom_id res chain seq x y z
N ASP A 1 15.92 -13.15 -1.47
CA ASP A 1 16.45 -14.26 -0.67
C ASP A 1 15.73 -14.31 0.68
N LEU A 2 15.11 -15.47 1.02
CA LEU A 2 14.31 -15.63 2.25
C LEU A 2 15.17 -15.65 3.52
N PHE A 3 16.40 -16.13 3.46
CA PHE A 3 17.33 -16.10 4.59
C PHE A 3 17.76 -14.65 4.91
N ALA A 4 17.99 -13.84 3.89
CA ALA A 4 18.29 -12.42 4.10
C ALA A 4 17.10 -11.68 4.70
N LEU A 5 15.88 -12.02 4.30
CA LEU A 5 14.67 -11.49 4.91
C LEU A 5 14.53 -11.91 6.37
N ALA A 6 14.81 -13.18 6.71
CA ALA A 6 14.81 -13.65 8.10
C ALA A 6 15.81 -12.89 8.98
N ALA A 7 17.02 -12.66 8.46
CA ALA A 7 18.04 -11.86 9.15
C ALA A 7 17.57 -10.42 9.39
N TYR A 8 16.94 -9.80 8.37
CA TYR A 8 16.36 -8.48 8.46
C TYR A 8 15.25 -8.41 9.52
N LEU A 9 14.32 -9.37 9.53
CA LEU A 9 13.22 -9.41 10.50
C LEU A 9 13.75 -9.55 11.94
N LYS A 10 14.79 -10.36 12.13
CA LYS A 10 15.45 -10.52 13.43
C LYS A 10 16.14 -9.24 13.89
N GLU A 11 16.85 -8.55 13.01
CA GLU A 11 17.52 -7.28 13.29
C GLU A 11 16.52 -6.19 13.70
N HIS A 12 15.34 -6.16 13.04
CA HIS A 12 14.29 -5.17 13.26
C HIS A 12 13.21 -5.62 14.25
N ALA A 13 13.45 -6.72 14.99
CA ALA A 13 12.44 -7.28 15.92
C ALA A 13 11.91 -6.27 16.94
N HIS A 14 12.73 -5.32 17.35
CA HIS A 14 12.37 -4.26 18.31
C HIS A 14 11.40 -3.21 17.76
N GLN A 15 11.12 -3.21 16.46
CA GLN A 15 10.21 -2.26 15.79
C GLN A 15 8.79 -2.80 15.66
N PHE A 16 8.59 -4.11 15.91
CA PHE A 16 7.27 -4.72 15.80
C PHE A 16 6.45 -4.54 17.07
N TYR A 17 5.19 -4.18 16.92
CA TYR A 17 4.18 -4.25 17.98
C TYR A 17 3.80 -5.70 18.25
N ASN A 18 3.59 -6.48 17.18
CA ASN A 18 3.32 -7.91 17.24
C ASN A 18 4.57 -8.67 16.83
N ASN A 19 5.11 -9.47 17.73
CA ASN A 19 6.33 -10.23 17.44
C ASN A 19 6.15 -11.14 16.22
N ILE A 20 7.21 -11.24 15.41
CA ILE A 20 7.28 -12.17 14.29
C ILE A 20 8.09 -13.40 14.71
N ASP A 21 7.50 -14.59 14.57
CA ASP A 21 8.20 -15.86 14.80
C ASP A 21 9.15 -16.19 13.66
N VAL A 22 10.32 -15.56 13.72
CA VAL A 22 11.40 -15.76 12.73
C VAL A 22 11.94 -17.20 12.80
N THR A 23 11.83 -17.87 13.92
CA THR A 23 12.27 -19.26 14.07
C THR A 23 11.40 -20.19 13.23
N SER A 24 10.08 -20.10 13.35
CA SER A 24 9.16 -20.86 12.51
C SER A 24 9.29 -20.49 11.04
N PHE A 25 9.52 -19.20 10.72
CA PHE A 25 9.78 -18.77 9.35
C PHE A 25 11.01 -19.48 8.75
N LEU A 26 12.14 -19.56 9.49
CA LEU A 26 13.35 -20.25 9.04
C LEU A 26 13.14 -21.76 8.90
N LEU A 27 12.42 -22.40 9.82
CA LEU A 27 12.09 -23.82 9.73
C LEU A 27 11.26 -24.14 8.47
N ASP A 28 10.30 -23.29 8.12
CA ASP A 28 9.52 -23.45 6.91
C ASP A 28 10.39 -23.29 5.66
N VAL A 29 11.31 -22.31 5.65
CA VAL A 29 12.25 -22.11 4.54
C VAL A 29 13.17 -23.32 4.36
N ASP A 30 13.72 -23.86 5.45
CA ASP A 30 14.58 -25.05 5.44
C ASP A 30 13.79 -26.29 4.98
N ALA A 31 12.50 -26.36 5.29
CA ALA A 31 11.61 -27.43 4.82
C ALA A 31 11.19 -27.26 3.34
N GLY A 32 11.68 -26.24 2.66
CA GLY A 32 11.43 -25.99 1.24
C GLY A 32 10.15 -25.19 0.94
N TRP A 33 9.58 -24.53 1.93
CA TRP A 33 8.45 -23.64 1.69
C TRP A 33 8.87 -22.43 0.87
N THR A 34 8.04 -22.06 -0.08
CA THR A 34 8.26 -20.91 -0.97
C THR A 34 7.01 -20.04 -1.02
N PHE A 35 7.20 -18.76 -1.29
CA PHE A 35 6.11 -17.86 -1.59
C PHE A 35 5.83 -17.86 -3.09
N HIS A 36 4.59 -18.11 -3.46
CA HIS A 36 4.14 -18.03 -4.84
C HIS A 36 3.08 -16.91 -4.96
N SER A 37 3.26 -16.03 -5.94
CA SER A 37 2.32 -14.96 -6.23
C SER A 37 1.96 -14.96 -7.72
N SER A 38 0.69 -14.77 -8.02
CA SER A 38 0.22 -14.49 -9.39
C SER A 38 0.46 -13.04 -9.81
N ILE A 39 0.86 -12.18 -8.88
CA ILE A 39 1.15 -10.76 -9.16
C ILE A 39 2.59 -10.64 -9.68
N PRO A 40 2.81 -10.17 -10.92
CA PRO A 40 4.15 -9.99 -11.44
C PRO A 40 4.94 -8.95 -10.64
N ILE A 41 6.21 -9.25 -10.35
CA ILE A 41 7.11 -8.34 -9.63
C ILE A 41 7.41 -7.11 -10.51
N GLY A 42 7.37 -5.91 -9.91
CA GLY A 42 7.72 -4.65 -10.60
C GLY A 42 6.59 -4.04 -11.44
N TYR A 43 5.40 -4.61 -11.43
CA TYR A 43 4.25 -4.08 -12.21
C TYR A 43 3.42 -3.03 -11.45
N GLY A 44 3.79 -2.70 -10.22
CA GLY A 44 3.07 -1.72 -9.41
C GLY A 44 1.69 -2.19 -8.93
N ALA A 45 1.47 -3.51 -8.93
CA ALA A 45 0.23 -4.14 -8.50
C ALA A 45 0.29 -4.68 -7.06
N GLY A 46 1.24 -4.20 -6.24
CA GLY A 46 1.31 -4.52 -4.82
C GLY A 46 1.93 -5.89 -4.50
N SER A 47 2.81 -6.44 -5.35
CA SER A 47 3.45 -7.74 -5.09
C SER A 47 4.21 -7.78 -3.76
N SER A 48 4.97 -6.73 -3.42
CA SER A 48 5.68 -6.63 -2.13
C SER A 48 4.71 -6.57 -0.96
N GLY A 49 3.63 -5.80 -1.10
CA GLY A 49 2.57 -5.73 -0.09
C GLY A 49 1.91 -7.09 0.16
N ALA A 50 1.64 -7.85 -0.91
CA ALA A 50 1.08 -9.20 -0.79
C ALA A 50 2.03 -10.17 -0.09
N TYR A 51 3.35 -10.12 -0.39
CA TYR A 51 4.36 -10.92 0.32
C TYR A 51 4.43 -10.54 1.81
N SER A 52 4.47 -9.23 2.11
CA SER A 52 4.54 -8.74 3.49
C SER A 52 3.30 -9.16 4.29
N ALA A 53 2.11 -9.06 3.68
CA ALA A 53 0.86 -9.52 4.28
C ALA A 53 0.85 -11.02 4.55
N ALA A 54 1.35 -11.85 3.63
CA ALA A 54 1.43 -13.31 3.80
C ALA A 54 2.38 -13.70 4.94
N ILE A 55 3.55 -13.05 5.03
CA ILE A 55 4.53 -13.26 6.10
C ILE A 55 3.91 -12.88 7.45
N TYR A 56 3.35 -11.70 7.55
CA TYR A 56 2.71 -11.22 8.77
C TYR A 56 1.56 -12.14 9.21
N LYS A 57 0.68 -12.52 8.30
CA LYS A 57 -0.47 -13.38 8.58
C LYS A 57 -0.05 -14.74 9.14
N ARG A 58 1.08 -15.30 8.65
CA ARG A 58 1.54 -16.63 9.04
C ARG A 58 2.38 -16.63 10.30
N TYR A 59 3.23 -15.62 10.49
CA TYR A 59 4.29 -15.64 11.51
C TYR A 59 4.13 -14.60 12.63
N SER A 60 3.11 -13.73 12.60
CA SER A 60 2.83 -12.89 13.77
C SER A 60 2.30 -13.73 14.93
N VAL A 61 2.92 -13.59 16.09
CA VAL A 61 2.63 -14.41 17.29
C VAL A 61 1.42 -13.86 18.05
N GLU A 62 1.39 -12.54 18.23
CA GLU A 62 0.30 -11.82 18.88
C GLU A 62 -0.55 -11.15 17.82
N LYS A 63 -1.85 -11.36 17.88
CA LYS A 63 -2.78 -10.74 16.92
C LYS A 63 -3.49 -9.58 17.60
N ASP A 64 -2.77 -8.48 17.73
CA ASP A 64 -3.42 -7.20 17.99
C ASP A 64 -4.32 -6.85 16.80
N ASN A 65 -5.52 -6.36 17.10
CA ASN A 65 -6.47 -5.91 16.07
C ASN A 65 -6.38 -4.40 15.81
N ASP A 66 -5.42 -3.71 16.41
CA ASP A 66 -5.17 -2.30 16.17
C ASP A 66 -4.58 -2.10 14.76
N LEU A 67 -5.33 -1.38 13.92
CA LEU A 67 -4.94 -1.16 12.53
C LEU A 67 -3.66 -0.33 12.38
N GLU A 68 -3.35 0.54 13.33
CA GLU A 68 -2.12 1.34 13.30
C GLU A 68 -0.91 0.47 13.63
N HIS A 69 -1.04 -0.42 14.63
CA HIS A 69 0.00 -1.39 14.96
C HIS A 69 0.25 -2.36 13.80
N ILE A 70 -0.81 -2.95 13.24
CA ILE A 70 -0.73 -3.86 12.10
C ILE A 70 -0.08 -3.16 10.89
N LYS A 71 -0.50 -1.93 10.58
CA LYS A 71 0.08 -1.13 9.49
C LYS A 71 1.57 -0.86 9.73
N SER A 72 1.94 -0.56 10.97
CA SER A 72 3.34 -0.30 11.34
C SER A 72 4.20 -1.56 11.18
N ASP A 73 3.74 -2.70 11.67
CA ASP A 73 4.43 -3.98 11.54
C ASP A 73 4.62 -4.37 10.06
N LEU A 74 3.56 -4.22 9.28
CA LEU A 74 3.59 -4.47 7.84
C LEU A 74 4.54 -3.53 7.10
N ALA A 75 4.65 -2.26 7.55
CA ALA A 75 5.61 -1.31 7.01
C ALA A 75 7.06 -1.75 7.26
N VAL A 76 7.36 -2.30 8.43
CA VAL A 76 8.68 -2.86 8.74
C VAL A 76 9.01 -3.99 7.77
N ILE A 77 8.12 -4.96 7.58
CA ILE A 77 8.35 -6.08 6.66
C ILE A 77 8.55 -5.58 5.22
N GLU A 78 7.68 -4.69 4.73
CA GLU A 78 7.74 -4.20 3.35
C GLU A 78 8.98 -3.33 3.10
N SER A 79 9.52 -2.69 4.14
CA SER A 79 10.73 -1.87 4.04
C SER A 79 11.96 -2.69 3.64
N TYR A 80 11.96 -4.01 3.85
CA TYR A 80 12.98 -4.90 3.29
C TYR A 80 13.09 -4.80 1.77
N PHE A 81 11.98 -4.64 1.07
CA PHE A 81 11.93 -4.59 -0.40
C PHE A 81 12.23 -3.21 -0.97
N HIS A 82 11.90 -2.15 -0.25
CA HIS A 82 11.89 -0.77 -0.76
C HIS A 82 12.69 0.22 0.06
N GLY A 83 13.30 -0.21 1.17
CA GLY A 83 14.03 0.64 2.12
C GLY A 83 13.14 1.50 3.01
N ASN A 84 11.94 1.85 2.58
CA ASN A 84 10.94 2.57 3.36
C ASN A 84 9.53 2.29 2.83
N SER A 85 8.60 2.01 3.72
CA SER A 85 7.20 1.75 3.40
C SER A 85 6.25 2.51 4.32
N SER A 86 5.07 2.86 3.79
CA SER A 86 3.96 3.38 4.58
C SER A 86 3.13 2.29 5.26
N GLY A 87 3.31 1.02 4.88
CA GLY A 87 2.52 -0.12 5.34
C GLY A 87 1.09 -0.17 4.77
N LEU A 88 0.71 0.74 3.87
CA LEU A 88 -0.67 0.81 3.37
C LEU A 88 -0.98 -0.31 2.38
N ASP A 89 -0.12 -0.54 1.39
CA ASP A 89 -0.31 -1.60 0.40
C ASP A 89 -0.42 -2.99 1.07
N PRO A 90 0.51 -3.36 1.99
CA PRO A 90 0.37 -4.62 2.70
C PRO A 90 -0.82 -4.66 3.67
N LEU A 91 -1.24 -3.53 4.27
CA LEU A 91 -2.44 -3.49 5.11
C LEU A 91 -3.70 -3.81 4.31
N VAL A 92 -3.84 -3.23 3.09
CA VAL A 92 -4.95 -3.55 2.18
C VAL A 92 -4.95 -5.02 1.82
N SER A 93 -3.78 -5.58 1.46
CA SER A 93 -3.63 -7.01 1.13
C SER A 93 -3.93 -7.93 2.31
N TYR A 94 -3.51 -7.55 3.53
CA TYR A 94 -3.73 -8.33 4.76
C TYR A 94 -5.19 -8.36 5.17
N SER A 95 -5.86 -7.21 5.08
CA SER A 95 -7.21 -7.00 5.61
C SER A 95 -8.32 -7.28 4.60
N ASP A 96 -7.97 -7.44 3.30
CA ASP A 96 -8.92 -7.56 2.20
C ASP A 96 -10.01 -6.47 2.26
N SER A 97 -9.56 -5.22 2.43
CA SER A 97 -10.45 -4.09 2.70
C SER A 97 -9.91 -2.80 2.10
N ALA A 98 -10.82 -1.89 1.75
CA ALA A 98 -10.46 -0.53 1.39
C ALA A 98 -10.19 0.32 2.65
N PHE A 99 -9.25 1.25 2.56
CA PHE A 99 -8.92 2.19 3.63
C PHE A 99 -8.87 3.62 3.12
N GLN A 100 -9.42 4.52 3.91
CA GLN A 100 -9.20 5.95 3.79
C GLN A 100 -8.20 6.36 4.87
N ILE A 101 -7.13 7.05 4.48
CA ILE A 101 -6.18 7.60 5.44
C ILE A 101 -6.61 9.03 5.78
N VAL A 102 -6.85 9.27 7.07
CA VAL A 102 -7.16 10.60 7.61
C VAL A 102 -6.14 10.88 8.71
N ASP A 103 -5.37 11.93 8.56
CA ASP A 103 -4.30 12.32 9.50
C ASP A 103 -3.31 11.19 9.82
N GLY A 104 -3.02 10.35 8.82
CA GLY A 104 -2.11 9.21 8.95
C GLY A 104 -2.76 7.92 9.46
N ILE A 105 -3.98 8.00 9.97
CA ILE A 105 -4.74 6.88 10.56
C ILE A 105 -5.55 6.16 9.49
N PRO A 106 -5.48 4.82 9.39
CA PRO A 106 -6.28 4.03 8.45
C PRO A 106 -7.70 3.81 8.99
N HIS A 107 -8.68 4.26 8.23
CA HIS A 107 -10.09 4.01 8.49
C HIS A 107 -10.63 3.02 7.45
N ARG A 108 -11.11 1.86 7.90
CA ARG A 108 -11.72 0.87 7.01
C ARG A 108 -12.99 1.46 6.38
N LYS A 109 -13.17 1.20 5.10
CA LYS A 109 -14.33 1.66 4.32
C LYS A 109 -14.93 0.49 3.56
N GLU A 110 -16.25 0.49 3.46
CA GLU A 110 -16.98 -0.37 2.57
C GLU A 110 -17.24 0.39 1.27
N ILE A 111 -17.05 -0.30 0.15
CA ILE A 111 -17.27 0.25 -1.19
C ILE A 111 -18.29 -0.67 -1.87
N GLU A 112 -19.36 -0.07 -2.35
CA GLU A 112 -20.39 -0.81 -3.07
C GLU A 112 -19.80 -1.54 -4.29
N PRO A 113 -20.16 -2.82 -4.53
CA PRO A 113 -19.60 -3.62 -5.61
C PRO A 113 -19.74 -2.95 -6.99
N GLU A 114 -20.82 -2.22 -7.21
CA GLU A 114 -21.06 -1.49 -8.45
C GLU A 114 -20.11 -0.32 -8.68
N MET A 115 -19.53 0.25 -7.61
CA MET A 115 -18.50 1.29 -7.69
C MET A 115 -17.15 0.65 -8.02
N SER A 116 -16.82 -0.47 -7.42
CA SER A 116 -15.61 -1.23 -7.75
C SER A 116 -15.62 -1.69 -9.21
N ALA A 117 -16.78 -2.07 -9.76
CA ALA A 117 -16.94 -2.48 -11.15
C ALA A 117 -16.70 -1.36 -12.19
N LEU A 118 -16.63 -0.10 -11.77
CA LEU A 118 -16.26 1.01 -12.66
C LEU A 118 -14.76 1.02 -13.01
N PHE A 119 -13.94 0.28 -12.28
CA PHE A 119 -12.49 0.24 -12.46
C PHE A 119 -12.07 -1.07 -13.12
N SER A 120 -11.09 -0.99 -13.99
CA SER A 120 -10.43 -2.15 -14.57
C SER A 120 -8.92 -2.00 -14.49
N LEU A 121 -8.24 -3.11 -14.21
CA LEU A 121 -6.78 -3.17 -14.25
C LEU A 121 -6.34 -3.61 -15.64
N LYS A 122 -5.49 -2.79 -16.28
CA LYS A 122 -4.89 -3.13 -17.58
C LYS A 122 -3.39 -3.34 -17.43
N ASP A 123 -2.93 -4.53 -17.74
CA ASP A 123 -1.51 -4.82 -17.83
C ASP A 123 -0.90 -4.12 -19.06
N THR A 124 0.03 -3.19 -18.82
CA THR A 124 0.78 -2.49 -19.88
C THR A 124 2.00 -3.25 -20.33
N ARG A 125 2.37 -4.32 -19.66
CA ARG A 125 3.62 -5.09 -19.84
C ARG A 125 4.89 -4.25 -19.68
N ILE A 126 4.80 -3.10 -19.02
CA ILE A 126 5.92 -2.20 -18.75
C ILE A 126 6.18 -2.21 -17.25
N PRO A 127 7.33 -2.72 -16.78
CA PRO A 127 7.71 -2.67 -15.37
C PRO A 127 7.79 -1.23 -14.87
N ARG A 128 7.31 -1.01 -13.64
CA ARG A 128 7.32 0.31 -13.02
C ARG A 128 8.57 0.49 -12.15
N HIS A 129 9.29 1.59 -12.37
CA HIS A 129 10.35 2.07 -11.50
C HIS A 129 9.90 3.36 -10.81
N GLY A 130 9.40 3.27 -9.58
CA GLY A 130 8.78 4.41 -8.88
C GLY A 130 9.75 5.45 -8.33
N ALA A 131 10.95 5.04 -7.91
CA ALA A 131 11.88 5.91 -7.20
C ALA A 131 12.24 7.23 -7.93
N PRO A 132 12.54 7.25 -9.25
CA PRO A 132 12.80 8.49 -9.96
C PRO A 132 11.63 9.47 -9.95
N TYR A 133 10.39 8.96 -10.02
CA TYR A 133 9.19 9.80 -10.03
C TYR A 133 8.92 10.42 -8.66
N ILE A 134 9.22 9.71 -7.57
CA ILE A 134 9.10 10.24 -6.21
C ILE A 134 10.09 11.38 -6.00
N SER A 135 11.34 11.22 -6.44
CA SER A 135 12.35 12.27 -6.35
C SER A 135 11.99 13.50 -7.20
N LEU A 136 11.49 13.27 -8.42
CA LEU A 136 11.01 14.33 -9.29
C LEU A 136 9.81 15.07 -8.66
N PHE A 137 8.86 14.35 -8.06
CA PHE A 137 7.72 14.97 -7.39
C PHE A 137 8.18 15.84 -6.22
N LYS A 138 9.09 15.33 -5.38
CA LYS A 138 9.64 16.09 -4.26
C LYS A 138 10.29 17.39 -4.72
N SER A 139 11.13 17.36 -5.77
CA SER A 139 11.76 18.56 -6.32
C SER A 139 10.75 19.55 -6.90
N LYS A 140 9.70 19.05 -7.58
CA LYS A 140 8.63 19.91 -8.11
C LYS A 140 7.80 20.58 -7.01
N MET A 141 7.67 19.95 -5.85
CA MET A 141 6.95 20.53 -4.71
C MET A 141 7.64 21.73 -4.08
N GLU A 142 8.91 21.98 -4.39
CA GLU A 142 9.62 23.22 -4.03
C GLU A 142 9.05 24.44 -4.77
N ASN A 143 8.42 24.23 -5.92
CA ASN A 143 7.72 25.28 -6.65
C ASN A 143 6.40 25.65 -5.92
N LYS A 144 6.36 26.87 -5.38
CA LYS A 144 5.21 27.36 -4.59
C LYS A 144 3.91 27.40 -5.38
N GLU A 145 3.95 27.75 -6.67
CA GLU A 145 2.76 27.80 -7.53
C GLU A 145 2.16 26.39 -7.71
N LEU A 146 3.00 25.42 -8.04
CA LEU A 146 2.56 24.02 -8.20
C LEU A 146 2.07 23.44 -6.87
N SER A 147 2.80 23.68 -5.78
CA SER A 147 2.37 23.26 -4.44
C SER A 147 1.01 23.84 -4.07
N ASN A 148 0.77 25.13 -4.39
CA ASN A 148 -0.53 25.75 -4.17
C ASN A 148 -1.62 25.15 -5.05
N LYS A 149 -1.38 24.93 -6.34
CA LYS A 149 -2.33 24.24 -7.25
C LYS A 149 -2.70 22.86 -6.76
N ILE A 150 -1.74 22.08 -6.26
CA ILE A 150 -2.01 20.77 -5.66
C ILE A 150 -2.98 20.91 -4.49
N LYS A 151 -2.72 21.83 -3.57
CA LYS A 151 -3.55 22.04 -2.37
C LYS A 151 -4.95 22.56 -2.70
N THR A 152 -5.07 23.47 -3.67
CA THR A 152 -6.34 24.13 -3.96
C THR A 152 -7.17 23.45 -5.04
N THR A 153 -6.59 22.58 -5.86
CA THR A 153 -7.28 21.94 -6.99
C THR A 153 -7.23 20.43 -6.92
N LEU A 154 -6.02 19.83 -6.85
CA LEU A 154 -5.88 18.38 -6.90
C LEU A 154 -6.39 17.71 -5.62
N ASN A 155 -5.97 18.17 -4.45
CA ASN A 155 -6.38 17.56 -3.19
C ASN A 155 -7.90 17.62 -2.97
N PRO A 156 -8.60 18.75 -3.20
CA PRO A 156 -10.06 18.78 -3.15
C PRO A 156 -10.72 17.82 -4.13
N ALA A 157 -10.23 17.74 -5.37
CA ALA A 157 -10.78 16.82 -6.37
C ALA A 157 -10.61 15.34 -5.95
N VAL A 158 -9.45 14.97 -5.40
CA VAL A 158 -9.21 13.62 -4.85
C VAL A 158 -10.14 13.35 -3.67
N HIS A 159 -10.28 14.30 -2.74
CA HIS A 159 -11.16 14.15 -1.59
C HIS A 159 -12.63 13.97 -2.00
N ASN A 160 -13.11 14.78 -2.96
CA ASN A 160 -14.46 14.67 -3.47
C ASN A 160 -14.68 13.34 -4.22
N ALA A 161 -13.68 12.86 -5.00
CA ALA A 161 -13.75 11.56 -5.66
C ALA A 161 -13.88 10.41 -4.65
N ILE A 162 -13.13 10.46 -3.53
CA ILE A 162 -13.24 9.48 -2.44
C ILE A 162 -14.64 9.52 -1.84
N ASN A 163 -15.16 10.71 -1.53
CA ASN A 163 -16.50 10.86 -0.96
C ASN A 163 -17.59 10.34 -1.93
N ALA A 164 -17.51 10.70 -3.21
CA ALA A 164 -18.43 10.21 -4.23
C ALA A 164 -18.41 8.68 -4.35
N MET A 165 -17.21 8.07 -4.23
CA MET A 165 -17.07 6.61 -4.22
C MET A 165 -17.74 5.97 -3.00
N LEU A 166 -17.62 6.58 -1.81
CA LEU A 166 -18.19 6.07 -0.57
C LEU A 166 -19.73 6.17 -0.52
N ILE A 167 -20.32 7.17 -1.20
CA ILE A 167 -21.77 7.35 -1.27
C ILE A 167 -22.40 6.83 -2.58
N ALA A 168 -21.61 6.11 -3.38
CA ALA A 168 -22.00 5.55 -4.69
C ALA A 168 -22.51 6.56 -5.72
N ASP A 169 -22.01 7.81 -5.67
CA ASP A 169 -22.32 8.85 -6.67
C ASP A 169 -21.39 8.74 -7.88
N LYS A 170 -21.86 8.03 -8.91
CA LYS A 170 -21.09 7.76 -10.14
C LYS A 170 -20.82 9.01 -10.97
N ASP A 171 -21.74 9.96 -10.98
CA ASP A 171 -21.62 11.17 -11.79
C ASP A 171 -20.62 12.16 -11.17
N GLU A 172 -20.70 12.37 -9.87
CA GLU A 172 -19.70 13.18 -9.16
C GLU A 172 -18.32 12.51 -9.20
N LEU A 173 -18.23 11.18 -9.03
CA LEU A 173 -16.97 10.45 -9.17
C LEU A 173 -16.33 10.69 -10.54
N ARG A 174 -17.10 10.55 -11.62
CA ARG A 174 -16.63 10.79 -13.01
C ARG A 174 -16.15 12.23 -13.20
N LYS A 175 -16.88 13.20 -12.72
CA LYS A 175 -16.55 14.62 -12.79
C LYS A 175 -15.21 14.92 -12.07
N GLU A 176 -15.03 14.39 -10.87
CA GLU A 176 -13.80 14.62 -10.11
C GLU A 176 -12.58 13.89 -10.73
N PHE A 177 -12.79 12.69 -11.31
CA PHE A 177 -11.74 12.01 -12.08
C PHE A 177 -11.29 12.81 -13.30
N PHE A 178 -12.19 13.51 -13.98
CA PHE A 178 -11.81 14.43 -15.07
C PHE A 178 -10.93 15.57 -14.57
N LYS A 179 -11.23 16.17 -13.41
CA LYS A 179 -10.40 17.22 -12.82
C LYS A 179 -9.01 16.71 -12.48
N ILE A 180 -8.92 15.53 -11.85
CA ILE A 180 -7.64 14.87 -11.51
C ILE A 180 -6.82 14.61 -12.77
N ARG A 181 -7.43 14.08 -13.82
CA ARG A 181 -6.77 13.81 -15.11
C ARG A 181 -6.25 15.08 -15.76
N TYR A 182 -7.07 16.15 -15.80
CA TYR A 182 -6.63 17.44 -16.37
C TYR A 182 -5.50 18.07 -15.61
N PHE A 183 -5.44 17.84 -14.31
CA PHE A 183 -4.33 18.32 -13.49
C PHE A 183 -3.00 17.60 -13.82
N GLN A 184 -3.05 16.35 -14.25
CA GLN A 184 -1.89 15.52 -14.55
C GLN A 184 -1.33 15.75 -15.98
N LEU A 185 -2.09 16.35 -16.88
CA LEU A 185 -1.70 16.69 -18.25
C LEU A 185 -1.06 18.07 -18.31
#